data_7e96ff2cdfe8e762f417a91a2514dd78
#
_entry.id   7e96ff2cdfe8e762f417a91a2514dd78
#
_cell.length_a   1.000
_cell.length_b   1.000
_cell.length_c   1.000
_cell.angle_alpha   90.00
_cell.angle_beta   90.00
_cell.angle_gamma   90.00
#
_symmetry.space_group_name_H-M   'P 1'
#
loop_
_entity.id
_entity.type
_entity.pdbx_description
1 polymer ?
#
loop_
_entity_poly.entity_id
_entity_poly.type
_entity_poly.pdbx_seq_one_letter_code
_entity_poly.pdbx_strand_id
1 'polypeptide(L)'
;SDTQDIDIPREAMIMFMEKALDAEKPDLVVFTGDQIAGGKIKTAEGVYAGIKAILKPVTDRGIPFTFVFGNHDTDEGCPVSRDEQFAYYQTLPGCLAYDADPELYGSGTHNLPIYASKGNDIKFNLWLFDSNDYDRENGTAYDYVHQDQIDWYIKTSEELEKKAGHPVPSIAFQHIIVPEVAELLVDSPFKGETAITKKLNGQNKLLMLKPGKTTGTMLEFPCPSDTNSGEFAAWKSRGDVIAASF
;
A
#
# COMPACT_ATOMS: atom_id res chain seq x y z
N SER A 1 -5.70 4.54 -0.13
CA SER A 1 -7.12 4.50 0.20
C SER A 1 -7.64 3.08 0.01
N ASP A 2 -8.09 2.48 1.07
CA ASP A 2 -8.76 1.18 1.10
C ASP A 2 -10.25 1.40 0.80
N THR A 3 -10.69 1.06 -0.39
CA THR A 3 -12.11 1.20 -0.80
C THR A 3 -12.90 -0.09 -0.58
N GLN A 4 -12.24 -1.23 -0.71
CA GLN A 4 -12.74 -2.59 -0.50
C GLN A 4 -14.19 -2.79 -0.98
N ASP A 5 -14.46 -2.34 -2.19
CA ASP A 5 -15.79 -2.37 -2.77
C ASP A 5 -15.97 -3.54 -3.77
N ILE A 6 -17.11 -3.64 -4.42
CA ILE A 6 -17.43 -4.72 -5.36
C ILE A 6 -17.59 -4.19 -6.78
N ASP A 7 -18.14 -4.99 -7.68
CA ASP A 7 -18.40 -4.65 -9.09
C ASP A 7 -19.27 -3.39 -9.28
N ILE A 8 -20.13 -3.08 -8.28
CA ILE A 8 -20.88 -1.82 -8.21
C ILE A 8 -20.50 -1.12 -6.91
N PRO A 9 -19.59 -0.13 -6.97
CA PRO A 9 -19.12 0.57 -5.77
C PRO A 9 -20.26 1.34 -5.08
N ARG A 10 -20.14 1.46 -3.75
CA ARG A 10 -21.07 2.23 -2.93
C ARG A 10 -21.04 3.71 -3.34
N GLU A 11 -22.23 4.28 -3.59
CA GLU A 11 -22.35 5.69 -3.98
C GLU A 11 -21.68 6.64 -2.98
N ALA A 12 -21.82 6.37 -1.68
CA ALA A 12 -21.22 7.17 -0.63
C ALA A 12 -19.68 7.21 -0.71
N MET A 13 -19.05 6.09 -1.09
CA MET A 13 -17.59 6.02 -1.28
C MET A 13 -17.17 6.87 -2.48
N ILE A 14 -17.85 6.73 -3.63
CA ILE A 14 -17.56 7.53 -4.82
C ILE A 14 -17.74 9.02 -4.52
N MET A 15 -18.86 9.41 -3.87
CA MET A 15 -19.10 10.80 -3.47
C MET A 15 -18.01 11.35 -2.52
N PHE A 16 -17.51 10.52 -1.61
CA PHE A 16 -16.41 10.91 -0.73
C PHE A 16 -15.14 11.18 -1.52
N MET A 17 -14.78 10.26 -2.43
CA MET A 17 -13.60 10.43 -3.29
C MET A 17 -13.71 11.70 -4.15
N GLU A 18 -14.85 11.94 -4.78
CA GLU A 18 -15.08 13.14 -5.59
C GLU A 18 -14.88 14.41 -4.76
N LYS A 19 -15.49 14.48 -3.56
CA LYS A 19 -15.33 15.63 -2.68
C LYS A 19 -13.89 15.84 -2.22
N ALA A 20 -13.18 14.75 -1.87
CA ALA A 20 -11.78 14.82 -1.49
C ALA A 20 -10.91 15.32 -2.65
N LEU A 21 -11.09 14.80 -3.85
CA LEU A 21 -10.34 15.22 -5.05
C LEU A 21 -10.63 16.69 -5.40
N ASP A 22 -11.88 17.14 -5.28
CA ASP A 22 -12.25 18.53 -5.56
C ASP A 22 -11.71 19.52 -4.51
N ALA A 23 -11.61 19.07 -3.26
CA ALA A 23 -11.06 19.89 -2.17
C ALA A 23 -9.53 20.00 -2.22
N GLU A 24 -8.85 18.85 -2.38
CA GLU A 24 -7.39 18.76 -2.28
C GLU A 24 -6.69 19.02 -3.62
N LYS A 25 -7.34 18.75 -4.76
CA LYS A 25 -6.81 18.94 -6.12
C LYS A 25 -5.40 18.33 -6.28
N PRO A 26 -5.23 17.05 -5.97
CA PRO A 26 -3.92 16.42 -5.98
C PRO A 26 -3.34 16.32 -7.39
N ASP A 27 -2.02 16.39 -7.50
CA ASP A 27 -1.28 16.15 -8.74
C ASP A 27 -1.06 14.65 -9.01
N LEU A 28 -1.24 13.81 -8.00
CA LEU A 28 -1.10 12.36 -8.05
C LEU A 28 -1.98 11.70 -6.99
N VAL A 29 -2.60 10.58 -7.34
CA VAL A 29 -3.31 9.72 -6.37
C VAL A 29 -2.56 8.40 -6.23
N VAL A 30 -2.34 7.96 -4.98
CA VAL A 30 -1.79 6.65 -4.66
C VAL A 30 -2.86 5.83 -3.95
N PHE A 31 -3.17 4.66 -4.52
CA PHE A 31 -4.03 3.67 -3.88
C PHE A 31 -3.16 2.65 -3.14
N THR A 32 -3.47 2.41 -1.88
CA THR A 32 -2.63 1.59 -0.97
C THR A 32 -3.18 0.18 -0.74
N GLY A 33 -3.85 -0.38 -1.73
CA GLY A 33 -4.38 -1.74 -1.66
C GLY A 33 -5.86 -1.80 -1.31
N ASP A 34 -6.41 -3.01 -1.40
CA ASP A 34 -7.82 -3.33 -1.11
C ASP A 34 -8.80 -2.41 -1.88
N GLN A 35 -8.55 -2.22 -3.17
CA GLN A 35 -9.44 -1.45 -4.01
C GLN A 35 -10.78 -2.16 -4.16
N ILE A 36 -10.74 -3.49 -4.33
CA ILE A 36 -11.92 -4.35 -4.45
C ILE A 36 -11.91 -5.50 -3.45
N ALA A 37 -13.08 -6.02 -3.11
CA ALA A 37 -13.24 -7.29 -2.42
C ALA A 37 -13.38 -8.42 -3.48
N GLY A 38 -12.26 -8.79 -4.11
CA GLY A 38 -12.22 -9.64 -5.30
C GLY A 38 -12.94 -10.97 -5.15
N GLY A 39 -12.82 -11.63 -4.00
CA GLY A 39 -13.51 -12.90 -3.73
C GLY A 39 -15.05 -12.81 -3.69
N LYS A 40 -15.61 -11.61 -3.58
CA LYS A 40 -17.06 -11.39 -3.63
C LYS A 40 -17.58 -11.19 -5.06
N ILE A 41 -16.71 -10.89 -6.01
CA ILE A 41 -17.06 -10.66 -7.42
C ILE A 41 -17.00 -12.00 -8.17
N LYS A 42 -18.00 -12.29 -9.00
CA LYS A 42 -18.16 -13.65 -9.56
C LYS A 42 -17.72 -13.78 -11.02
N THR A 43 -17.45 -12.67 -11.70
CA THR A 43 -17.03 -12.68 -13.11
C THR A 43 -15.85 -11.77 -13.34
N ALA A 44 -15.02 -12.07 -14.34
CA ALA A 44 -13.89 -11.23 -14.72
C ALA A 44 -14.35 -9.83 -15.16
N GLU A 45 -15.46 -9.75 -15.90
CA GLU A 45 -16.05 -8.47 -16.30
C GLU A 45 -16.45 -7.63 -15.08
N GLY A 46 -16.96 -8.28 -14.02
CA GLY A 46 -17.31 -7.60 -12.75
C GLY A 46 -16.08 -7.04 -12.06
N VAL A 47 -14.98 -7.78 -12.01
CA VAL A 47 -13.69 -7.30 -11.45
C VAL A 47 -13.22 -6.05 -12.20
N TYR A 48 -13.15 -6.11 -13.52
CA TYR A 48 -12.73 -4.97 -14.33
C TYR A 48 -13.69 -3.78 -14.22
N ALA A 49 -15.00 -4.03 -14.13
CA ALA A 49 -16.00 -2.99 -13.94
C ALA A 49 -15.84 -2.30 -12.57
N GLY A 50 -15.61 -3.06 -11.50
CA GLY A 50 -15.35 -2.54 -10.15
C GLY A 50 -14.11 -1.66 -10.10
N ILE A 51 -12.97 -2.16 -10.59
CA ILE A 51 -11.72 -1.40 -10.69
C ILE A 51 -11.94 -0.09 -11.45
N LYS A 52 -12.55 -0.16 -12.63
CA LYS A 52 -12.83 1.01 -13.46
C LYS A 52 -13.73 2.02 -12.75
N ALA A 53 -14.74 1.55 -12.04
CA ALA A 53 -15.70 2.42 -11.37
C ALA A 53 -15.09 3.13 -10.16
N ILE A 54 -14.23 2.45 -9.39
CA ILE A 54 -13.47 3.04 -8.27
C ILE A 54 -12.49 4.11 -8.78
N LEU A 55 -11.81 3.86 -9.89
CA LEU A 55 -10.84 4.79 -10.46
C LEU A 55 -11.47 5.94 -11.24
N LYS A 56 -12.75 5.82 -11.60
CA LYS A 56 -13.44 6.83 -12.44
C LYS A 56 -13.34 8.26 -11.90
N PRO A 57 -13.51 8.55 -10.60
CA PRO A 57 -13.35 9.91 -10.08
C PRO A 57 -11.98 10.53 -10.37
N VAL A 58 -10.93 9.72 -10.37
CA VAL A 58 -9.54 10.14 -10.64
C VAL A 58 -9.31 10.30 -12.14
N THR A 59 -9.67 9.29 -12.92
CA THR A 59 -9.45 9.27 -14.38
C THR A 59 -10.27 10.33 -15.12
N ASP A 60 -11.51 10.61 -14.69
CA ASP A 60 -12.37 11.66 -15.26
C ASP A 60 -11.77 13.07 -15.04
N ARG A 61 -10.98 13.26 -14.00
CA ARG A 61 -10.27 14.51 -13.72
C ARG A 61 -8.91 14.62 -14.41
N GLY A 62 -8.49 13.56 -15.13
CA GLY A 62 -7.17 13.48 -15.75
C GLY A 62 -6.01 13.48 -14.75
N ILE A 63 -6.27 13.10 -13.50
CA ILE A 63 -5.25 13.03 -12.47
C ILE A 63 -4.49 11.72 -12.66
N PRO A 64 -3.14 11.74 -12.74
CA PRO A 64 -2.36 10.51 -12.76
C PRO A 64 -2.49 9.75 -11.45
N PHE A 65 -2.39 8.42 -11.52
CA PHE A 65 -2.45 7.58 -10.34
C PHE A 65 -1.45 6.44 -10.41
N THR A 66 -1.10 5.92 -9.25
CA THR A 66 -0.41 4.66 -9.08
C THR A 66 -1.07 3.87 -7.94
N PHE A 67 -0.69 2.61 -7.78
CA PHE A 67 -1.30 1.76 -6.77
C PHE A 67 -0.35 0.65 -6.33
N VAL A 68 -0.66 0.05 -5.20
CA VAL A 68 -0.22 -1.27 -4.76
C VAL A 68 -1.45 -2.14 -4.53
N PHE A 69 -1.28 -3.45 -4.53
CA PHE A 69 -2.35 -4.38 -4.19
C PHE A 69 -2.48 -4.55 -2.67
N GLY A 70 -3.70 -4.87 -2.23
CA GLY A 70 -3.97 -5.41 -0.91
C GLY A 70 -4.28 -6.90 -0.96
N ASN A 71 -4.59 -7.48 0.19
CA ASN A 71 -4.89 -8.91 0.28
C ASN A 71 -6.28 -9.25 -0.26
N HIS A 72 -7.24 -8.33 -0.17
CA HIS A 72 -8.61 -8.58 -0.65
C HIS A 72 -8.80 -8.39 -2.15
N ASP A 73 -7.88 -7.75 -2.86
CA ASP A 73 -8.00 -7.57 -4.31
C ASP A 73 -8.03 -8.89 -5.07
N THR A 74 -7.40 -9.94 -4.51
CA THR A 74 -7.33 -11.29 -5.08
C THR A 74 -7.69 -12.41 -4.10
N ASP A 75 -8.62 -12.14 -3.19
CA ASP A 75 -9.15 -13.13 -2.27
C ASP A 75 -9.60 -14.41 -2.98
N GLU A 76 -9.66 -15.52 -2.24
CA GLU A 76 -10.11 -16.81 -2.75
C GLU A 76 -11.46 -16.69 -3.46
N GLY A 77 -11.52 -17.21 -4.67
CA GLY A 77 -12.69 -17.14 -5.55
C GLY A 77 -12.75 -15.90 -6.44
N CYS A 78 -11.76 -15.00 -6.40
CA CYS A 78 -11.62 -13.95 -7.40
C CYS A 78 -11.34 -14.57 -8.77
N PRO A 79 -12.13 -14.23 -9.82
CA PRO A 79 -11.98 -14.83 -11.14
C PRO A 79 -10.85 -14.25 -11.98
N VAL A 80 -10.11 -13.25 -11.46
CA VAL A 80 -9.01 -12.55 -12.14
C VAL A 80 -7.79 -12.56 -11.23
N SER A 81 -6.67 -13.03 -11.74
CA SER A 81 -5.40 -13.05 -11.01
C SER A 81 -4.85 -11.65 -10.79
N ARG A 82 -3.86 -11.53 -9.89
CA ARG A 82 -3.17 -10.28 -9.60
C ARG A 82 -2.49 -9.70 -10.85
N ASP A 83 -1.80 -10.53 -11.62
CA ASP A 83 -1.13 -10.12 -12.86
C ASP A 83 -2.12 -9.63 -13.93
N GLU A 84 -3.26 -10.31 -14.08
CA GLU A 84 -4.32 -9.89 -15.01
C GLU A 84 -4.96 -8.57 -14.56
N GLN A 85 -5.18 -8.39 -13.26
CA GLN A 85 -5.65 -7.10 -12.73
C GLN A 85 -4.59 -6.02 -12.96
N PHE A 86 -3.31 -6.29 -12.69
CA PHE A 86 -2.21 -5.35 -12.92
C PHE A 86 -2.17 -4.90 -14.39
N ALA A 87 -2.20 -5.85 -15.31
CA ALA A 87 -2.25 -5.55 -16.74
C ALA A 87 -3.48 -4.69 -17.11
N TYR A 88 -4.62 -4.94 -16.49
CA TYR A 88 -5.81 -4.12 -16.71
C TYR A 88 -5.65 -2.69 -16.19
N TYR A 89 -5.11 -2.49 -14.97
CA TYR A 89 -4.82 -1.16 -14.44
C TYR A 89 -3.95 -0.34 -15.38
N GLN A 90 -2.95 -0.96 -15.99
CA GLN A 90 -2.05 -0.30 -16.94
C GLN A 90 -2.75 0.19 -18.22
N THR A 91 -3.92 -0.35 -18.56
CA THR A 91 -4.73 0.14 -19.68
C THR A 91 -5.53 1.40 -19.36
N LEU A 92 -5.66 1.75 -18.08
CA LEU A 92 -6.48 2.88 -17.64
C LEU A 92 -5.73 4.21 -17.80
N PRO A 93 -6.41 5.28 -18.22
CA PRO A 93 -5.77 6.58 -18.44
C PRO A 93 -5.13 7.13 -17.17
N GLY A 94 -3.89 7.55 -17.25
CA GLY A 94 -3.15 8.16 -16.13
C GLY A 94 -2.51 7.16 -15.17
N CYS A 95 -2.58 5.85 -15.43
CA CYS A 95 -1.85 4.86 -14.64
C CYS A 95 -0.35 5.03 -14.84
N LEU A 96 0.37 5.21 -13.72
CA LEU A 96 1.83 5.31 -13.69
C LEU A 96 2.50 4.03 -13.17
N ALA A 97 1.72 3.04 -12.72
CA ALA A 97 2.26 1.79 -12.23
C ALA A 97 2.93 0.99 -13.36
N TYR A 98 4.08 0.45 -13.06
CA TYR A 98 4.80 -0.48 -13.92
C TYR A 98 5.44 -1.56 -13.06
N ASP A 99 5.78 -2.68 -13.65
CA ASP A 99 6.53 -3.71 -12.97
C ASP A 99 8.03 -3.44 -13.20
N ALA A 100 8.75 -3.15 -12.13
CA ALA A 100 10.16 -2.75 -12.24
C ALA A 100 11.05 -3.92 -12.68
N ASP A 101 10.70 -5.13 -12.27
CA ASP A 101 11.33 -6.37 -12.67
C ASP A 101 10.32 -7.52 -12.51
N PRO A 102 9.91 -8.17 -13.60
CA PRO A 102 8.91 -9.24 -13.54
C PRO A 102 9.40 -10.53 -12.84
N GLU A 103 10.67 -10.62 -12.48
CA GLU A 103 11.23 -11.72 -11.69
C GLU A 103 11.07 -11.49 -10.18
N LEU A 104 10.68 -10.28 -9.74
CA LEU A 104 10.40 -10.00 -8.33
C LEU A 104 9.13 -10.73 -7.87
N TYR A 105 9.14 -11.13 -6.61
CA TYR A 105 7.95 -11.71 -6.01
C TYR A 105 6.80 -10.70 -5.97
N GLY A 106 5.58 -11.17 -6.25
CA GLY A 106 4.40 -10.31 -6.34
C GLY A 106 4.23 -9.64 -7.70
N SER A 107 3.41 -8.60 -7.76
CA SER A 107 3.06 -7.90 -9.01
C SER A 107 3.11 -6.40 -8.83
N GLY A 108 3.94 -5.72 -9.63
CA GLY A 108 3.92 -4.26 -9.72
C GLY A 108 4.69 -3.53 -8.63
N THR A 109 5.73 -4.13 -8.04
CA THR A 109 6.72 -3.39 -7.25
C THR A 109 7.47 -2.41 -8.14
N HIS A 110 7.45 -1.11 -7.81
CA HIS A 110 8.08 -0.06 -8.62
C HIS A 110 8.43 1.19 -7.80
N ASN A 111 9.06 2.16 -8.46
CA ASN A 111 9.29 3.47 -7.88
C ASN A 111 8.97 4.59 -8.86
N LEU A 112 8.65 5.76 -8.34
CA LEU A 112 8.36 6.96 -9.13
C LEU A 112 9.25 8.12 -8.67
N PRO A 113 10.35 8.41 -9.38
CA PRO A 113 11.17 9.58 -9.09
C PRO A 113 10.43 10.88 -9.42
N ILE A 114 10.49 11.84 -8.51
CA ILE A 114 9.96 13.19 -8.70
C ILE A 114 11.12 14.13 -8.98
N TYR A 115 11.06 14.78 -10.12
CA TYR A 115 12.10 15.67 -10.60
C TYR A 115 11.81 17.13 -10.23
N ALA A 116 12.86 17.93 -10.20
CA ALA A 116 12.72 19.38 -10.10
C ALA A 116 11.86 19.93 -11.26
N SER A 117 11.17 21.05 -11.03
CA SER A 117 10.37 21.72 -12.05
C SER A 117 11.20 22.24 -13.25
N LYS A 118 12.50 22.31 -13.09
CA LYS A 118 13.46 22.65 -14.15
C LYS A 118 14.69 21.75 -14.01
N GLY A 119 15.15 21.20 -15.15
CA GLY A 119 16.27 20.27 -15.18
C GLY A 119 15.86 18.83 -14.88
N ASN A 120 16.86 17.96 -14.64
CA ASN A 120 16.66 16.53 -14.42
C ASN A 120 17.06 16.09 -13.01
N ASP A 121 17.13 17.03 -12.05
CA ASP A 121 17.48 16.70 -10.68
C ASP A 121 16.35 15.93 -10.00
N ILE A 122 16.66 14.77 -9.46
CA ILE A 122 15.73 13.99 -8.65
C ILE A 122 15.63 14.66 -7.27
N LYS A 123 14.42 15.01 -6.85
CA LYS A 123 14.17 15.71 -5.57
C LYS A 123 13.51 14.83 -4.54
N PHE A 124 12.76 13.84 -4.98
CA PHE A 124 12.01 12.93 -4.12
C PHE A 124 11.78 11.61 -4.85
N ASN A 125 11.42 10.55 -4.13
CA ASN A 125 11.02 9.28 -4.75
C ASN A 125 9.84 8.68 -4.01
N LEU A 126 8.96 8.00 -4.74
CA LEU A 126 7.89 7.19 -4.19
C LEU A 126 8.25 5.72 -4.41
N TRP A 127 8.25 4.94 -3.35
CA TRP A 127 8.39 3.49 -3.40
C TRP A 127 7.01 2.85 -3.31
N LEU A 128 6.69 1.96 -4.23
CA LEU A 128 5.44 1.22 -4.28
C LEU A 128 5.81 -0.27 -4.17
N PHE A 129 5.57 -0.87 -3.01
CA PHE A 129 5.86 -2.28 -2.77
C PHE A 129 4.60 -3.11 -2.81
N ASP A 130 4.57 -4.17 -3.62
CA ASP A 130 3.59 -5.21 -3.44
C ASP A 130 3.96 -6.03 -2.20
N SER A 131 3.22 -5.82 -1.12
CA SER A 131 3.38 -6.57 0.14
C SER A 131 2.63 -7.90 0.13
N ASN A 132 2.14 -8.28 -1.03
CA ASN A 132 1.43 -9.53 -1.31
C ASN A 132 0.10 -9.68 -0.57
N ASP A 133 -0.38 -10.91 -0.33
CA ASP A 133 -1.67 -11.17 0.30
C ASP A 133 -1.54 -12.00 1.59
N TYR A 134 -1.45 -13.32 1.49
CA TYR A 134 -1.38 -14.27 2.61
C TYR A 134 -0.19 -15.20 2.45
N ASP A 135 0.59 -15.35 3.52
CA ASP A 135 1.71 -16.29 3.55
C ASP A 135 1.21 -17.74 3.66
N ARG A 136 0.96 -18.34 2.51
CA ARG A 136 0.46 -19.72 2.41
C ARG A 136 1.54 -20.76 2.65
N GLU A 137 2.80 -20.40 2.52
CA GLU A 137 3.94 -21.31 2.70
C GLU A 137 4.23 -21.55 4.18
N ASN A 138 4.23 -20.49 4.99
CA ASN A 138 4.50 -20.59 6.42
C ASN A 138 3.23 -20.74 7.26
N GLY A 139 2.04 -20.60 6.66
CA GLY A 139 0.76 -20.71 7.35
C GLY A 139 0.48 -19.54 8.30
N THR A 140 1.13 -18.41 8.07
CA THR A 140 0.87 -17.15 8.77
C THR A 140 -0.31 -16.40 8.13
N ALA A 141 -0.85 -15.38 8.81
CA ALA A 141 -2.03 -14.69 8.30
C ALA A 141 -1.73 -13.85 7.06
N TYR A 142 -0.70 -13.02 7.11
CA TYR A 142 -0.35 -12.08 6.03
C TYR A 142 1.05 -12.34 5.50
N ASP A 143 1.22 -12.09 4.20
CA ASP A 143 2.51 -12.09 3.54
C ASP A 143 3.26 -10.76 3.82
N TYR A 144 4.36 -10.49 3.14
CA TYR A 144 5.28 -9.39 3.40
C TYR A 144 6.04 -9.02 2.12
N VAL A 145 6.82 -7.95 2.17
CA VAL A 145 7.78 -7.60 1.11
C VAL A 145 8.97 -8.56 1.18
N HIS A 146 9.19 -9.37 0.14
CA HIS A 146 10.17 -10.44 0.08
C HIS A 146 11.60 -9.92 -0.13
N GLN A 147 12.60 -10.79 0.10
CA GLN A 147 14.01 -10.41 0.09
C GLN A 147 14.48 -9.88 -1.27
N ASP A 148 13.98 -10.44 -2.37
CA ASP A 148 14.29 -9.99 -3.73
C ASP A 148 13.80 -8.55 -3.99
N GLN A 149 12.59 -8.22 -3.49
CA GLN A 149 12.05 -6.85 -3.54
C GLN A 149 12.90 -5.89 -2.68
N ILE A 150 13.36 -6.33 -1.50
CA ILE A 150 14.24 -5.55 -0.62
C ILE A 150 15.60 -5.33 -1.30
N ASP A 151 16.17 -6.35 -1.93
CA ASP A 151 17.45 -6.26 -2.65
C ASP A 151 17.32 -5.32 -3.86
N TRP A 152 16.20 -5.38 -4.58
CA TRP A 152 15.88 -4.45 -5.65
C TRP A 152 15.77 -3.00 -5.13
N TYR A 153 15.10 -2.79 -4.00
CA TYR A 153 14.99 -1.47 -3.35
C TYR A 153 16.37 -0.92 -3.01
N ILE A 154 17.21 -1.69 -2.34
CA ILE A 154 18.57 -1.26 -1.94
C ILE A 154 19.36 -0.83 -3.18
N LYS A 155 19.42 -1.68 -4.19
CA LYS A 155 20.11 -1.40 -5.46
C LYS A 155 19.58 -0.13 -6.13
N THR A 156 18.26 0.00 -6.26
CA THR A 156 17.64 1.15 -6.92
C THR A 156 17.85 2.43 -6.12
N SER A 157 17.79 2.37 -4.78
CA SER A 157 18.08 3.50 -3.90
C SER A 157 19.53 3.97 -4.06
N GLU A 158 20.51 3.04 -4.17
CA GLU A 158 21.92 3.37 -4.44
C GLU A 158 22.12 4.03 -5.81
N GLU A 159 21.38 3.56 -6.82
CA GLU A 159 21.42 4.17 -8.16
C GLU A 159 20.83 5.59 -8.17
N LEU A 160 19.74 5.82 -7.44
CA LEU A 160 19.14 7.14 -7.26
C LEU A 160 20.11 8.08 -6.52
N GLU A 161 20.69 7.62 -5.43
CA GLU A 161 21.69 8.38 -4.67
C GLU A 161 22.90 8.76 -5.53
N LYS A 162 23.41 7.82 -6.31
CA LYS A 162 24.53 8.09 -7.25
C LYS A 162 24.17 9.15 -8.29
N LYS A 163 22.93 9.15 -8.80
CA LYS A 163 22.44 10.14 -9.78
C LYS A 163 22.23 11.51 -9.14
N ALA A 164 21.72 11.55 -7.91
CA ALA A 164 21.40 12.79 -7.19
C ALA A 164 22.60 13.38 -6.44
N GLY A 165 23.62 12.56 -6.12
CA GLY A 165 24.76 12.94 -5.29
C GLY A 165 24.49 12.93 -3.77
N HIS A 166 23.32 12.48 -3.36
CA HIS A 166 22.91 12.33 -1.97
C HIS A 166 21.74 11.33 -1.87
N PRO A 167 21.46 10.72 -0.69
CA PRO A 167 20.25 9.92 -0.49
C PRO A 167 19.02 10.72 -0.89
N VAL A 168 18.17 10.14 -1.74
CA VAL A 168 16.95 10.82 -2.25
C VAL A 168 15.82 10.60 -1.25
N PRO A 169 15.32 11.64 -0.56
CA PRO A 169 14.23 11.46 0.38
C PRO A 169 13.01 10.83 -0.31
N SER A 170 12.33 9.92 0.37
CA SER A 170 11.28 9.12 -0.22
C SER A 170 10.15 8.77 0.74
N ILE A 171 9.01 8.38 0.20
CA ILE A 171 7.90 7.76 0.94
C ILE A 171 7.68 6.37 0.37
N ALA A 172 7.50 5.38 1.26
CA ALA A 172 7.09 4.03 0.90
C ALA A 172 5.56 3.89 0.99
N PHE A 173 4.97 3.17 0.05
CA PHE A 173 3.56 2.81 0.01
C PHE A 173 3.45 1.29 -0.16
N GLN A 174 2.70 0.65 0.71
CA GLN A 174 2.37 -0.77 0.67
C GLN A 174 1.08 -1.01 1.45
N HIS A 175 0.52 -2.20 1.38
CA HIS A 175 -0.72 -2.55 2.07
C HIS A 175 -0.47 -3.22 3.41
N ILE A 176 0.26 -4.35 3.43
CA ILE A 176 0.61 -5.04 4.67
C ILE A 176 1.77 -4.29 5.33
N ILE A 177 1.54 -3.86 6.55
CA ILE A 177 2.48 -2.99 7.27
C ILE A 177 3.70 -3.74 7.78
N VAL A 178 4.80 -3.03 7.99
CA VAL A 178 6.00 -3.60 8.61
C VAL A 178 5.74 -3.96 10.09
N PRO A 179 6.28 -5.08 10.61
CA PRO A 179 6.04 -5.55 11.97
C PRO A 179 6.42 -4.54 13.06
N GLU A 180 7.38 -3.67 12.81
CA GLU A 180 7.85 -2.65 13.75
C GLU A 180 6.78 -1.63 14.14
N VAL A 181 5.71 -1.48 13.35
CA VAL A 181 4.56 -0.61 13.72
C VAL A 181 3.91 -1.10 15.03
N ALA A 182 3.97 -2.40 15.33
CA ALA A 182 3.48 -2.93 16.61
C ALA A 182 4.20 -2.34 17.84
N GLU A 183 5.44 -1.82 17.69
CA GLU A 183 6.17 -1.14 18.78
C GLU A 183 5.56 0.22 19.16
N LEU A 184 4.67 0.75 18.33
CA LEU A 184 3.89 1.95 18.61
C LEU A 184 2.65 1.68 19.46
N LEU A 185 2.43 0.44 19.87
CA LEU A 185 1.35 0.02 20.75
C LEU A 185 1.87 -0.30 22.15
N VAL A 186 1.06 0.00 23.15
CA VAL A 186 1.33 -0.31 24.57
C VAL A 186 0.09 -0.89 25.23
N ASP A 187 0.27 -1.61 26.31
CA ASP A 187 -0.85 -2.09 27.13
C ASP A 187 -1.66 -0.89 27.65
N SER A 188 -2.96 -0.92 27.46
CA SER A 188 -3.87 0.11 28.02
C SER A 188 -4.29 -0.25 29.43
N PRO A 189 -4.21 0.69 30.39
CA PRO A 189 -4.63 0.46 31.77
C PRO A 189 -6.16 0.45 31.94
N PHE A 190 -6.91 0.89 30.94
CA PHE A 190 -8.36 0.98 30.98
C PHE A 190 -8.99 0.71 29.62
N LYS A 191 -10.21 0.22 29.62
CA LYS A 191 -11.03 0.06 28.42
C LYS A 191 -11.67 1.41 28.07
N GLY A 192 -11.39 1.94 26.88
CA GLY A 192 -11.91 3.21 26.40
C GLY A 192 -11.99 3.24 24.87
N GLU A 193 -12.49 4.33 24.31
CA GLU A 193 -12.69 4.50 22.85
C GLU A 193 -11.39 4.43 22.03
N THR A 194 -10.24 4.66 22.67
CA THR A 194 -8.92 4.65 22.04
C THR A 194 -8.14 3.36 22.30
N ALA A 195 -8.78 2.35 22.91
CA ALA A 195 -8.14 1.08 23.22
C ALA A 195 -8.89 -0.07 22.54
N ILE A 196 -8.14 -0.94 21.88
CA ILE A 196 -8.67 -2.14 21.22
C ILE A 196 -8.27 -3.40 21.98
N THR A 197 -9.09 -4.43 21.88
CA THR A 197 -8.75 -5.75 22.41
C THR A 197 -8.24 -6.64 21.28
N LYS A 198 -7.03 -7.17 21.43
CA LYS A 198 -6.43 -8.14 20.50
C LYS A 198 -6.01 -9.39 21.27
N LYS A 199 -6.25 -10.56 20.69
CA LYS A 199 -5.73 -11.83 21.21
C LYS A 199 -4.30 -12.00 20.71
N LEU A 200 -3.33 -11.91 21.64
CA LEU A 200 -1.91 -12.12 21.36
C LEU A 200 -1.41 -13.27 22.21
N ASN A 201 -0.74 -14.25 21.61
CA ASN A 201 -0.22 -15.45 22.29
C ASN A 201 -1.30 -16.15 23.16
N GLY A 202 -2.52 -16.24 22.64
CA GLY A 202 -3.64 -16.89 23.34
C GLY A 202 -4.32 -16.04 24.42
N GLN A 203 -3.80 -14.87 24.75
CA GLN A 203 -4.34 -13.96 25.78
C GLN A 203 -4.94 -12.70 25.15
N ASN A 204 -6.10 -12.27 25.67
CA ASN A 204 -6.66 -10.99 25.28
C ASN A 204 -5.86 -9.85 25.93
N LYS A 205 -5.25 -9.03 25.12
CA LYS A 205 -4.59 -7.79 25.54
C LYS A 205 -5.40 -6.58 25.14
N LEU A 206 -5.44 -5.60 26.00
CA LEU A 206 -6.01 -4.30 25.71
C LEU A 206 -4.86 -3.36 25.34
N LEU A 207 -4.87 -2.87 24.11
CA LEU A 207 -3.78 -2.09 23.53
C LEU A 207 -4.25 -0.69 23.18
N MET A 208 -3.36 0.27 23.30
CA MET A 208 -3.55 1.66 22.89
C MET A 208 -2.32 2.19 22.14
N LEU A 209 -2.50 3.25 21.41
CA LEU A 209 -1.41 3.97 20.77
C LEU A 209 -0.45 4.55 21.83
N LYS A 210 0.84 4.44 21.60
CA LYS A 210 1.92 4.87 22.52
C LYS A 210 1.89 6.38 22.70
N PRO A 211 1.61 6.92 23.89
CA PRO A 211 1.53 8.35 24.12
C PRO A 211 2.81 9.08 23.78
N GLY A 212 2.69 10.24 23.16
CA GLY A 212 3.82 11.09 22.75
C GLY A 212 4.64 10.58 21.56
N LYS A 213 4.25 9.42 20.99
CA LYS A 213 4.86 8.87 19.78
C LYS A 213 3.86 8.69 18.63
N THR A 214 2.59 8.75 18.95
CA THR A 214 1.50 8.54 17.99
C THR A 214 0.44 9.62 18.16
N THR A 215 -0.33 9.86 17.10
CA THR A 215 -1.51 10.74 17.09
C THR A 215 -2.66 10.05 16.34
N GLY A 216 -3.88 10.44 16.62
CA GLY A 216 -5.09 9.91 15.98
C GLY A 216 -5.81 8.86 16.84
N THR A 217 -6.72 8.13 16.21
CA THR A 217 -7.54 7.10 16.84
C THR A 217 -7.32 5.77 16.15
N MET A 218 -7.03 4.73 16.94
CA MET A 218 -6.91 3.37 16.44
C MET A 218 -8.29 2.72 16.50
N LEU A 219 -8.85 2.39 15.35
CA LEU A 219 -10.16 1.73 15.22
C LEU A 219 -10.03 0.21 15.17
N GLU A 220 -8.90 -0.27 14.65
CA GLU A 220 -8.58 -1.70 14.59
C GLU A 220 -7.08 -1.92 14.87
N PHE A 221 -6.71 -3.18 15.09
CA PHE A 221 -5.32 -3.55 15.29
C PHE A 221 -4.58 -3.48 13.95
N PRO A 222 -3.43 -2.82 13.89
CA PRO A 222 -2.58 -2.92 12.71
C PRO A 222 -2.18 -4.39 12.51
N CYS A 223 -2.39 -4.90 11.32
CA CYS A 223 -2.24 -6.33 11.01
C CYS A 223 -0.95 -6.59 10.21
N PRO A 224 0.25 -6.51 10.83
CA PRO A 224 1.48 -6.86 10.15
C PRO A 224 1.55 -8.37 9.88
N SER A 225 2.45 -8.76 8.97
CA SER A 225 2.88 -10.15 8.88
C SER A 225 3.51 -10.62 10.21
N ASP A 226 3.41 -11.93 10.48
CA ASP A 226 4.16 -12.57 11.57
C ASP A 226 5.65 -12.72 11.21
N THR A 227 6.00 -12.59 9.93
CA THR A 227 7.37 -12.64 9.40
C THR A 227 7.95 -11.24 9.27
N ASN A 228 9.11 -11.00 9.90
CA ASN A 228 9.89 -9.78 9.69
C ASN A 228 10.96 -10.05 8.63
N SER A 229 10.76 -9.55 7.41
CA SER A 229 11.70 -9.70 6.30
C SER A 229 12.95 -8.80 6.39
N GLY A 230 12.97 -7.87 7.35
CA GLY A 230 14.05 -6.88 7.46
C GLY A 230 13.85 -5.63 6.60
N GLU A 231 12.69 -5.45 6.00
CA GLU A 231 12.36 -4.30 5.15
C GLU A 231 12.61 -2.96 5.86
N PHE A 232 12.06 -2.80 7.07
CA PHE A 232 12.26 -1.58 7.86
C PHE A 232 13.74 -1.36 8.22
N ALA A 233 14.50 -2.42 8.48
CA ALA A 233 15.94 -2.33 8.73
C ALA A 233 16.69 -1.85 7.46
N ALA A 234 16.27 -2.29 6.27
CA ALA A 234 16.82 -1.82 5.00
C ALA A 234 16.53 -0.32 4.81
N TRP A 235 15.31 0.17 5.05
CA TRP A 235 14.97 1.59 5.00
C TRP A 235 15.83 2.43 5.94
N LYS A 236 16.01 1.97 7.18
CA LYS A 236 16.88 2.63 8.17
C LYS A 236 18.33 2.67 7.74
N SER A 237 18.82 1.59 7.14
CA SER A 237 20.21 1.50 6.68
C SER A 237 20.49 2.43 5.51
N ARG A 238 19.56 2.54 4.56
CA ARG A 238 19.66 3.46 3.43
C ARG A 238 19.45 4.91 3.84
N GLY A 239 18.55 5.16 4.80
CA GLY A 239 18.26 6.49 5.34
C GLY A 239 17.51 7.41 4.37
N ASP A 240 16.96 6.89 3.29
CA ASP A 240 16.22 7.63 2.26
C ASP A 240 14.70 7.63 2.50
N VAL A 241 14.14 6.57 3.09
CA VAL A 241 12.71 6.51 3.42
C VAL A 241 12.42 7.33 4.68
N ILE A 242 11.71 8.44 4.53
CA ILE A 242 11.38 9.38 5.62
C ILE A 242 9.96 9.17 6.17
N ALA A 243 9.10 8.48 5.44
CA ALA A 243 7.74 8.14 5.83
C ALA A 243 7.28 6.87 5.09
N ALA A 244 6.25 6.23 5.63
CA ALA A 244 5.54 5.15 4.95
C ALA A 244 4.03 5.32 5.14
N SER A 245 3.25 4.86 4.17
CA SER A 245 1.78 4.80 4.19
C SER A 245 1.35 3.37 3.87
N PHE A 246 0.40 2.88 4.66
CA PHE A 246 -0.12 1.53 4.56
C PHE A 246 -1.63 1.56 4.34
#